data_811668e01648fed2f9e9da96501c13c9
#
_entry.id   811668e01648fed2f9e9da96501c13c9
#
_cell.length_a   1.000
_cell.length_b   1.000
_cell.length_c   1.000
_cell.angle_alpha   90.00
_cell.angle_beta   90.00
_cell.angle_gamma   90.00
#
_symmetry.space_group_name_H-M   'P 1'
#
loop_
_entity.id
_entity.type
_entity.pdbx_description
1 polymer ?
#
loop_
_entity_poly.entity_id
_entity_poly.type
_entity_poly.pdbx_seq_one_letter_code
_entity_poly.pdbx_strand_id
1 'polypeptide(L)'
;MIDIKLLQKDFDNVASALKRKGVAQEILDNLNSISQNAKQKRQDMENVTAEQNKLSKEFGRYKKEGLDIAPLQANINELKAKKQVLEDEVRVIEEELTSIILGVPNMPDDGVPNGANEDENVVLETIGEKPEFSFEPKEHWDLGEKDGSLDFPRGVKLAKSRFVAMRGQAAKMERALINYMLDFNAKRGFEEWYVPFMANTNTLQGTGQLPKFEDDLFKIEDEDLYLIPTAEVVLTNLYNDEIIPSEELPMLMTSYTPCFRKEAGSAGRDTRGLIRQHQFDKVEMVAITTPEQSEKVFEDMVSCASDLLTSLGLSHQKVQLCTGDLGFSAATTIDLEVWLPGQNKYREISSISNTKEFQSRRAKIRYKDGKKNILTHTLNGSSLAVGRTLVAIMENYQNEDGSITIPDVLKKYM
;
A
#
# COMPACT_ATOMS: atom_id res chain seq x y z
N MET A 1 -8.06 -6.04 2.96
CA MET A 1 -8.44 -6.66 4.25
C MET A 1 -8.48 -8.17 4.13
N ILE A 2 -8.37 -8.89 5.24
CA ILE A 2 -8.43 -10.36 5.26
C ILE A 2 -9.81 -10.85 4.81
N ASP A 3 -9.84 -12.04 4.18
CA ASP A 3 -11.09 -12.69 3.78
C ASP A 3 -11.82 -13.26 5.00
N ILE A 4 -13.00 -12.74 5.28
CA ILE A 4 -13.86 -13.20 6.40
C ILE A 4 -14.26 -14.67 6.22
N LYS A 5 -14.46 -15.14 4.97
CA LYS A 5 -14.79 -16.54 4.72
C LYS A 5 -13.61 -17.47 5.02
N LEU A 6 -12.41 -17.05 4.65
CA LEU A 6 -11.19 -17.78 4.99
C LEU A 6 -10.99 -17.82 6.51
N LEU A 7 -11.15 -16.68 7.19
CA LEU A 7 -11.07 -16.58 8.64
C LEU A 7 -12.06 -17.54 9.35
N GLN A 8 -13.31 -17.62 8.87
CA GLN A 8 -14.33 -18.50 9.42
C GLN A 8 -14.15 -20.00 9.09
N LYS A 9 -13.39 -20.30 8.04
CA LYS A 9 -13.16 -21.68 7.56
C LYS A 9 -11.88 -22.28 8.13
N ASP A 10 -10.82 -21.46 8.26
CA ASP A 10 -9.46 -21.91 8.57
C ASP A 10 -8.74 -20.89 9.45
N PHE A 11 -9.31 -20.65 10.64
CA PHE A 11 -8.77 -19.67 11.58
C PHE A 11 -7.33 -19.94 11.97
N ASP A 12 -6.95 -21.19 12.19
CA ASP A 12 -5.61 -21.54 12.70
C ASP A 12 -4.50 -21.13 11.72
N ASN A 13 -4.71 -21.36 10.42
CA ASN A 13 -3.76 -20.91 9.39
C ASN A 13 -3.70 -19.39 9.30
N VAL A 14 -4.86 -18.71 9.31
CA VAL A 14 -4.90 -17.23 9.32
C VAL A 14 -4.19 -16.65 10.55
N ALA A 15 -4.47 -17.20 11.73
CA ALA A 15 -3.83 -16.77 12.97
C ALA A 15 -2.32 -17.02 12.96
N SER A 16 -1.88 -18.18 12.45
CA SER A 16 -0.45 -18.50 12.30
C SER A 16 0.25 -17.49 11.38
N ALA A 17 -0.32 -17.20 10.23
CA ALA A 17 0.22 -16.22 9.29
C ALA A 17 0.30 -14.81 9.89
N LEU A 18 -0.75 -14.36 10.60
CA LEU A 18 -0.80 -13.05 11.26
C LEU A 18 0.20 -12.92 12.42
N LYS A 19 0.45 -14.02 13.17
CA LYS A 19 1.49 -14.06 14.20
C LYS A 19 2.87 -13.81 13.64
N ARG A 20 3.16 -14.30 12.43
CA ARG A 20 4.43 -14.03 11.74
C ARG A 20 4.64 -12.51 11.51
N LYS A 21 3.55 -11.72 11.37
CA LYS A 21 3.59 -10.25 11.29
C LYS A 21 3.42 -9.54 12.64
N GLY A 22 3.60 -10.24 13.75
CA GLY A 22 3.57 -9.68 15.10
C GLY A 22 2.19 -9.31 15.62
N VAL A 23 1.09 -9.84 15.04
CA VAL A 23 -0.26 -9.60 15.57
C VAL A 23 -0.41 -10.28 16.94
N ALA A 24 -0.77 -9.50 17.95
CA ALA A 24 -0.92 -9.97 19.32
C ALA A 24 -2.02 -11.03 19.46
N GLN A 25 -1.80 -12.00 20.37
CA GLN A 25 -2.74 -13.10 20.61
C GLN A 25 -4.13 -12.60 21.00
N GLU A 26 -4.23 -11.54 21.80
CA GLU A 26 -5.50 -10.96 22.22
C GLU A 26 -6.35 -10.47 21.01
N ILE A 27 -5.70 -9.87 20.03
CA ILE A 27 -6.39 -9.43 18.78
C ILE A 27 -6.91 -10.64 18.01
N LEU A 28 -6.13 -11.71 17.93
CA LEU A 28 -6.52 -12.95 17.25
C LEU A 28 -7.68 -13.65 17.96
N ASP A 29 -7.66 -13.71 19.28
CA ASP A 29 -8.74 -14.32 20.07
C ASP A 29 -10.05 -13.53 19.93
N ASN A 30 -9.97 -12.20 19.98
CA ASN A 30 -11.11 -11.32 19.74
C ASN A 30 -11.66 -11.50 18.32
N LEU A 31 -10.80 -11.49 17.31
CA LEU A 31 -11.16 -11.69 15.92
C LEU A 31 -11.87 -13.03 15.68
N ASN A 32 -11.39 -14.11 16.30
CA ASN A 32 -12.02 -15.43 16.25
C ASN A 32 -13.42 -15.40 16.87
N SER A 33 -13.50 -14.88 18.10
CA SER A 33 -14.76 -14.82 18.86
C SER A 33 -15.86 -14.09 18.08
N ILE A 34 -15.57 -12.88 17.60
CA ILE A 34 -16.53 -12.06 16.84
C ILE A 34 -16.88 -12.71 15.51
N SER A 35 -15.87 -13.27 14.81
CA SER A 35 -16.08 -13.94 13.53
C SER A 35 -17.01 -15.17 13.66
N GLN A 36 -16.82 -16.00 14.69
CA GLN A 36 -17.68 -17.16 14.95
C GLN A 36 -19.09 -16.74 15.39
N ASN A 37 -19.21 -15.69 16.20
CA ASN A 37 -20.51 -15.14 16.58
C ASN A 37 -21.26 -14.58 15.36
N ALA A 38 -20.60 -13.84 14.47
CA ALA A 38 -21.20 -13.34 13.23
C ALA A 38 -21.69 -14.49 12.33
N LYS A 39 -20.88 -15.57 12.21
CA LYS A 39 -21.26 -16.78 11.47
C LYS A 39 -22.50 -17.44 12.07
N GLN A 40 -22.57 -17.61 13.40
CA GLN A 40 -23.68 -18.23 14.09
C GLN A 40 -24.96 -17.41 13.92
N LYS A 41 -24.90 -16.09 14.14
CA LYS A 41 -26.04 -15.18 13.97
C LYS A 41 -26.59 -15.18 12.55
N ARG A 42 -25.72 -15.20 11.56
CA ARG A 42 -26.13 -15.32 10.14
C ARG A 42 -26.84 -16.64 9.88
N GLN A 43 -26.33 -17.75 10.41
CA GLN A 43 -26.96 -19.07 10.29
C GLN A 43 -28.33 -19.10 10.95
N ASP A 44 -28.49 -18.50 12.14
CA ASP A 44 -29.77 -18.41 12.84
C ASP A 44 -30.80 -17.60 12.02
N MET A 45 -30.37 -16.48 11.43
CA MET A 45 -31.19 -15.65 10.54
C MET A 45 -31.64 -16.42 9.29
N GLU A 46 -30.74 -17.17 8.66
CA GLU A 46 -31.04 -18.01 7.50
C GLU A 46 -32.03 -19.13 7.83
N ASN A 47 -31.88 -19.77 9.00
CA ASN A 47 -32.80 -20.81 9.47
C ASN A 47 -34.21 -20.23 9.68
N VAL A 48 -34.34 -19.08 10.36
CA VAL A 48 -35.64 -18.40 10.56
C VAL A 48 -36.25 -17.98 9.22
N THR A 49 -35.44 -17.50 8.29
CA THR A 49 -35.90 -17.13 6.93
C THR A 49 -36.40 -18.34 6.15
N ALA A 50 -35.70 -19.48 6.24
CA ALA A 50 -36.14 -20.73 5.59
C ALA A 50 -37.47 -21.25 6.17
N GLU A 51 -37.62 -21.20 7.49
CA GLU A 51 -38.87 -21.61 8.18
C GLU A 51 -40.05 -20.69 7.81
N GLN A 52 -39.81 -19.37 7.82
CA GLN A 52 -40.83 -18.38 7.38
C GLN A 52 -41.29 -18.65 5.96
N ASN A 53 -40.33 -18.92 5.02
CA ASN A 53 -40.63 -19.22 3.63
C ASN A 53 -41.46 -20.52 3.48
N LYS A 54 -41.16 -21.55 4.30
CA LYS A 54 -41.91 -22.80 4.33
C LYS A 54 -43.37 -22.55 4.79
N LEU A 55 -43.57 -21.88 5.91
CA LEU A 55 -44.90 -21.57 6.41
C LEU A 55 -45.69 -20.65 5.47
N SER A 56 -45.03 -19.73 4.79
CA SER A 56 -45.66 -18.88 3.79
C SER A 56 -46.23 -19.66 2.59
N LYS A 57 -45.53 -20.73 2.17
CA LYS A 57 -46.03 -21.65 1.12
C LYS A 57 -47.22 -22.46 1.62
N GLU A 58 -47.21 -22.97 2.88
CA GLU A 58 -48.31 -23.67 3.51
C GLU A 58 -49.52 -22.76 3.67
N PHE A 59 -49.33 -21.50 4.06
CA PHE A 59 -50.42 -20.52 4.15
C PHE A 59 -51.17 -20.37 2.81
N GLY A 60 -50.42 -20.30 1.69
CA GLY A 60 -51.02 -20.25 0.36
C GLY A 60 -51.89 -21.51 0.07
N ARG A 61 -51.45 -22.70 0.48
CA ARG A 61 -52.17 -23.96 0.33
C ARG A 61 -53.43 -23.97 1.20
N TYR A 62 -53.34 -23.68 2.52
CA TYR A 62 -54.47 -23.65 3.46
C TYR A 62 -55.55 -22.70 3.00
N LYS A 63 -55.17 -21.51 2.49
CA LYS A 63 -56.13 -20.55 1.94
C LYS A 63 -56.90 -21.09 0.72
N LYS A 64 -56.26 -21.88 -0.14
CA LYS A 64 -56.91 -22.54 -1.29
C LYS A 64 -57.84 -23.66 -0.87
N GLU A 65 -57.51 -24.40 0.19
CA GLU A 65 -58.26 -25.55 0.70
C GLU A 65 -59.34 -25.15 1.70
N GLY A 66 -59.47 -23.84 2.03
CA GLY A 66 -60.49 -23.34 2.98
C GLY A 66 -60.23 -23.73 4.44
N LEU A 67 -59.00 -24.06 4.80
CA LEU A 67 -58.59 -24.45 6.15
C LEU A 67 -58.37 -23.19 7.02
N ASP A 68 -58.37 -23.39 8.35
CA ASP A 68 -58.08 -22.29 9.30
C ASP A 68 -56.64 -21.82 9.16
N ILE A 69 -56.44 -20.56 8.78
CA ILE A 69 -55.18 -19.91 8.57
C ILE A 69 -54.70 -19.10 9.76
N ALA A 70 -55.48 -18.89 10.80
CA ALA A 70 -55.16 -18.01 11.92
C ALA A 70 -53.91 -18.49 12.72
N PRO A 71 -53.71 -19.79 13.03
CA PRO A 71 -52.50 -20.25 13.68
C PRO A 71 -51.25 -20.08 12.83
N LEU A 72 -51.35 -20.35 11.51
CA LEU A 72 -50.22 -20.15 10.57
C LEU A 72 -49.82 -18.68 10.45
N GLN A 73 -50.82 -17.79 10.38
CA GLN A 73 -50.60 -16.36 10.35
C GLN A 73 -49.88 -15.83 11.59
N ALA A 74 -50.29 -16.33 12.80
CA ALA A 74 -49.63 -15.99 14.06
C ALA A 74 -48.14 -16.39 14.05
N ASN A 75 -47.84 -17.65 13.64
CA ASN A 75 -46.48 -18.15 13.55
C ASN A 75 -45.62 -17.38 12.52
N ILE A 76 -46.19 -17.04 11.36
CA ILE A 76 -45.49 -16.24 10.34
C ILE A 76 -45.15 -14.85 10.89
N ASN A 77 -46.08 -14.21 11.65
CA ASN A 77 -45.83 -12.92 12.27
C ASN A 77 -44.75 -12.97 13.35
N GLU A 78 -44.74 -14.03 14.17
CA GLU A 78 -43.67 -14.27 15.17
C GLU A 78 -42.31 -14.46 14.52
N LEU A 79 -42.22 -15.30 13.48
CA LEU A 79 -40.98 -15.51 12.74
C LEU A 79 -40.52 -14.22 12.04
N LYS A 80 -41.43 -13.39 11.54
CA LYS A 80 -41.09 -12.09 10.96
C LYS A 80 -40.47 -11.15 11.99
N ALA A 81 -41.06 -11.09 13.21
CA ALA A 81 -40.51 -10.29 14.30
C ALA A 81 -39.12 -10.79 14.73
N LYS A 82 -38.96 -12.13 14.89
CA LYS A 82 -37.67 -12.76 15.21
C LYS A 82 -36.61 -12.50 14.13
N LYS A 83 -37.00 -12.59 12.84
CA LYS A 83 -36.11 -12.29 11.72
C LYS A 83 -35.60 -10.86 11.77
N GLN A 84 -36.45 -9.87 12.02
CA GLN A 84 -36.05 -8.47 12.13
C GLN A 84 -35.04 -8.25 13.25
N VAL A 85 -35.20 -8.86 14.41
CA VAL A 85 -34.23 -8.79 15.51
C VAL A 85 -32.89 -9.38 15.08
N LEU A 86 -32.88 -10.56 14.43
CA LEU A 86 -31.65 -11.20 13.96
C LEU A 86 -30.96 -10.41 12.85
N GLU A 87 -31.73 -9.75 11.95
CA GLU A 87 -31.16 -8.86 10.92
C GLU A 87 -30.40 -7.69 11.56
N ASP A 88 -30.94 -7.07 12.59
CA ASP A 88 -30.30 -5.99 13.33
C ASP A 88 -29.04 -6.48 14.08
N GLU A 89 -29.14 -7.65 14.76
CA GLU A 89 -28.00 -8.25 15.44
C GLU A 89 -26.85 -8.62 14.46
N VAL A 90 -27.18 -9.22 13.30
CA VAL A 90 -26.21 -9.55 12.26
C VAL A 90 -25.52 -8.29 11.74
N ARG A 91 -26.30 -7.23 11.47
CA ARG A 91 -25.72 -5.96 10.99
C ARG A 91 -24.73 -5.39 12.00
N VAL A 92 -25.08 -5.31 13.27
CA VAL A 92 -24.20 -4.75 14.31
C VAL A 92 -22.90 -5.55 14.44
N ILE A 93 -22.98 -6.89 14.48
CA ILE A 93 -21.80 -7.73 14.67
C ILE A 93 -20.89 -7.74 13.41
N GLU A 94 -21.47 -7.61 12.21
CA GLU A 94 -20.70 -7.50 10.97
C GLU A 94 -20.03 -6.14 10.83
N GLU A 95 -20.64 -5.05 11.32
CA GLU A 95 -19.99 -3.74 11.42
C GLU A 95 -18.80 -3.78 12.40
N GLU A 96 -18.98 -4.41 13.57
CA GLU A 96 -17.91 -4.61 14.55
C GLU A 96 -16.76 -5.47 13.99
N LEU A 97 -17.06 -6.61 13.37
CA LEU A 97 -16.08 -7.47 12.71
C LEU A 97 -15.31 -6.72 11.63
N THR A 98 -16.01 -5.94 10.81
CA THR A 98 -15.39 -5.12 9.75
C THR A 98 -14.43 -4.09 10.35
N SER A 99 -14.83 -3.41 11.42
CA SER A 99 -13.98 -2.42 12.11
C SER A 99 -12.68 -3.04 12.61
N ILE A 100 -12.73 -4.23 13.20
CA ILE A 100 -11.53 -4.94 13.68
C ILE A 100 -10.64 -5.37 12.51
N ILE A 101 -11.23 -5.99 11.49
CA ILE A 101 -10.47 -6.49 10.32
C ILE A 101 -9.79 -5.35 9.56
N LEU A 102 -10.36 -4.16 9.52
CA LEU A 102 -9.71 -2.99 8.94
C LEU A 102 -8.39 -2.61 9.65
N GLY A 103 -8.24 -2.93 10.93
CA GLY A 103 -7.02 -2.73 11.71
C GLY A 103 -6.01 -3.88 11.66
N VAL A 104 -6.34 -5.00 10.98
CA VAL A 104 -5.48 -6.20 10.89
C VAL A 104 -4.66 -6.18 9.60
N PRO A 105 -3.34 -6.47 9.63
CA PRO A 105 -2.49 -6.46 8.43
C PRO A 105 -2.83 -7.61 7.47
N ASN A 106 -2.29 -7.53 6.25
CA ASN A 106 -2.33 -8.64 5.29
C ASN A 106 -1.48 -9.82 5.79
N MET A 107 -1.85 -11.03 5.36
CA MET A 107 -1.03 -12.23 5.63
C MET A 107 0.23 -12.20 4.77
N PRO A 108 1.40 -12.55 5.32
CA PRO A 108 2.61 -12.72 4.53
C PRO A 108 2.53 -13.99 3.68
N ASP A 109 3.16 -13.98 2.52
CA ASP A 109 3.34 -15.19 1.71
C ASP A 109 4.23 -16.22 2.43
N ASP A 110 4.05 -17.50 2.08
CA ASP A 110 4.80 -18.60 2.70
C ASP A 110 6.32 -18.48 2.48
N GLY A 111 6.73 -17.95 1.33
CA GLY A 111 8.14 -17.76 0.97
C GLY A 111 8.83 -16.57 1.66
N VAL A 112 8.10 -15.71 2.36
CA VAL A 112 8.68 -14.58 3.07
C VAL A 112 9.46 -15.06 4.30
N PRO A 113 10.74 -14.65 4.49
CA PRO A 113 11.53 -15.04 5.63
C PRO A 113 10.90 -14.55 6.95
N ASN A 114 10.98 -15.36 8.00
CA ASN A 114 10.58 -14.91 9.33
C ASN A 114 11.66 -14.00 9.91
N GLY A 115 11.25 -12.94 10.57
CA GLY A 115 12.13 -12.00 11.26
C GLY A 115 11.33 -11.01 12.09
N ALA A 116 11.98 -10.34 13.02
CA ALA A 116 11.37 -9.40 13.95
C ALA A 116 11.46 -7.93 13.48
N ASN A 117 12.49 -7.59 12.70
CA ASN A 117 12.77 -6.22 12.25
C ASN A 117 13.68 -6.22 11.01
N GLU A 118 14.08 -5.02 10.56
CA GLU A 118 14.91 -4.77 9.38
C GLU A 118 16.27 -5.49 9.38
N ASP A 119 16.84 -5.83 10.55
CA ASP A 119 18.14 -6.52 10.62
C ASP A 119 18.07 -7.97 10.12
N GLU A 120 16.87 -8.54 10.02
CA GLU A 120 16.63 -9.92 9.55
C GLU A 120 16.13 -9.98 8.09
N ASN A 121 16.16 -8.86 7.40
CA ASN A 121 15.92 -8.83 5.96
C ASN A 121 17.03 -9.56 5.20
N VAL A 122 16.69 -10.12 4.03
CA VAL A 122 17.61 -10.96 3.27
C VAL A 122 18.06 -10.25 1.99
N VAL A 123 19.36 -9.95 1.89
CA VAL A 123 19.95 -9.45 0.65
C VAL A 123 19.93 -10.57 -0.39
N LEU A 124 19.20 -10.37 -1.48
CA LEU A 124 19.08 -11.33 -2.59
C LEU A 124 20.21 -11.16 -3.60
N GLU A 125 20.56 -9.91 -3.91
CA GLU A 125 21.50 -9.57 -4.95
C GLU A 125 22.12 -8.18 -4.71
N THR A 126 23.39 -8.01 -5.06
CA THR A 126 24.06 -6.71 -5.12
C THR A 126 24.45 -6.41 -6.57
N ILE A 127 24.09 -5.25 -7.08
CA ILE A 127 24.23 -4.86 -8.49
C ILE A 127 25.05 -3.58 -8.59
N GLY A 128 26.00 -3.55 -9.53
CA GLY A 128 26.90 -2.43 -9.75
C GLY A 128 28.05 -2.38 -8.75
N GLU A 129 29.02 -1.52 -9.04
CA GLU A 129 30.20 -1.32 -8.21
C GLU A 129 30.10 -0.03 -7.42
N LYS A 130 30.60 -0.04 -6.18
CA LYS A 130 30.71 1.17 -5.38
C LYS A 130 31.76 2.09 -5.96
N PRO A 131 31.53 3.41 -6.05
CA PRO A 131 32.55 4.34 -6.53
C PRO A 131 33.72 4.39 -5.57
N GLU A 132 34.95 4.47 -6.14
CA GLU A 132 36.17 4.71 -5.39
C GLU A 132 36.52 6.20 -5.44
N PHE A 133 36.84 6.80 -4.30
CA PHE A 133 37.24 8.20 -4.20
C PHE A 133 38.67 8.30 -3.71
N SER A 134 39.44 9.26 -4.29
CA SER A 134 40.77 9.63 -3.80
C SER A 134 40.72 10.59 -2.60
N PHE A 135 39.54 10.97 -2.18
CA PHE A 135 39.22 11.89 -1.09
C PHE A 135 38.12 11.32 -0.20
N GLU A 136 37.90 11.89 0.99
CA GLU A 136 36.80 11.50 1.87
C GLU A 136 35.46 12.01 1.32
N PRO A 137 34.52 11.10 0.93
CA PRO A 137 33.24 11.50 0.39
C PRO A 137 32.37 12.18 1.45
N LYS A 138 31.70 13.27 1.07
CA LYS A 138 30.81 14.06 1.93
C LYS A 138 29.38 13.59 1.79
N GLU A 139 28.63 13.81 2.83
CA GLU A 139 27.19 13.61 2.79
C GLU A 139 26.50 14.72 2.00
N HIS A 140 25.35 14.42 1.40
CA HIS A 140 24.62 15.32 0.50
C HIS A 140 24.27 16.68 1.12
N TRP A 141 23.99 16.74 2.41
CA TRP A 141 23.71 18.04 3.07
C TRP A 141 24.93 18.94 3.13
N ASP A 142 26.12 18.39 3.36
CA ASP A 142 27.35 19.21 3.37
C ASP A 142 27.67 19.74 1.96
N LEU A 143 27.42 18.94 0.91
CA LEU A 143 27.56 19.34 -0.49
C LEU A 143 26.55 20.44 -0.85
N GLY A 144 25.28 20.21 -0.55
CA GLY A 144 24.19 21.11 -0.91
C GLY A 144 24.16 22.42 -0.10
N GLU A 145 24.61 22.41 1.16
CA GLU A 145 24.78 23.62 1.97
C GLU A 145 25.97 24.46 1.46
N LYS A 146 27.06 23.83 1.06
CA LYS A 146 28.26 24.50 0.55
C LYS A 146 27.99 25.33 -0.70
N ASP A 147 27.26 24.80 -1.66
CA ASP A 147 26.89 25.50 -2.92
C ASP A 147 25.56 26.24 -2.80
N GLY A 148 24.85 26.06 -1.69
CA GLY A 148 23.56 26.65 -1.39
C GLY A 148 22.41 26.08 -2.23
N SER A 149 22.58 24.92 -2.86
CA SER A 149 21.53 24.28 -3.65
C SER A 149 20.46 23.61 -2.80
N LEU A 150 20.81 23.20 -1.57
CA LEU A 150 19.89 22.72 -0.53
C LEU A 150 19.83 23.74 0.63
N ASP A 151 18.70 24.37 0.84
CA ASP A 151 18.50 25.41 1.86
C ASP A 151 17.53 24.94 2.94
N PHE A 152 18.06 24.22 3.93
CA PHE A 152 17.29 23.73 5.06
C PHE A 152 16.78 24.88 5.97
N PRO A 153 17.59 25.92 6.30
CA PRO A 153 17.10 27.05 7.09
C PRO A 153 15.89 27.74 6.49
N ARG A 154 15.86 27.95 5.15
CA ARG A 154 14.69 28.52 4.48
C ARG A 154 13.51 27.55 4.47
N GLY A 155 13.73 26.26 4.29
CA GLY A 155 12.69 25.25 4.41
C GLY A 155 12.01 25.28 5.78
N VAL A 156 12.80 25.33 6.85
CA VAL A 156 12.31 25.48 8.24
C VAL A 156 11.55 26.79 8.43
N LYS A 157 12.03 27.90 7.87
CA LYS A 157 11.36 29.19 7.95
C LYS A 157 9.98 29.17 7.26
N LEU A 158 9.84 28.45 6.15
CA LEU A 158 8.60 28.39 5.38
C LEU A 158 7.56 27.48 6.02
N ALA A 159 7.99 26.39 6.67
CA ALA A 159 7.11 25.40 7.26
C ALA A 159 7.57 24.98 8.67
N LYS A 160 8.46 23.99 8.77
CA LYS A 160 9.08 23.49 10.02
C LYS A 160 10.27 22.60 9.66
N SER A 161 10.86 21.91 10.66
CA SER A 161 11.87 20.86 10.42
C SER A 161 11.39 19.83 9.41
N ARG A 162 12.32 19.15 8.72
CA ARG A 162 12.06 18.15 7.67
C ARG A 162 11.37 18.73 6.43
N PHE A 163 11.60 20.02 6.14
CA PHE A 163 11.33 20.66 4.87
C PHE A 163 12.61 21.29 4.34
N VAL A 164 12.75 21.34 3.03
CA VAL A 164 13.90 21.93 2.34
C VAL A 164 13.42 22.87 1.23
N ALA A 165 14.17 23.92 0.96
CA ALA A 165 14.06 24.71 -0.26
C ALA A 165 15.26 24.36 -1.17
N MET A 166 14.98 23.94 -2.39
CA MET A 166 16.00 23.61 -3.38
C MET A 166 16.14 24.74 -4.40
N ARG A 167 17.36 24.98 -4.89
CA ARG A 167 17.61 25.94 -5.97
C ARG A 167 18.71 25.49 -6.93
N GLY A 168 18.81 26.17 -8.07
CA GLY A 168 19.90 25.96 -9.03
C GLY A 168 19.95 24.54 -9.57
N GLN A 169 21.11 23.90 -9.45
CA GLN A 169 21.35 22.57 -9.98
C GLN A 169 20.51 21.48 -9.30
N ALA A 170 20.36 21.52 -7.97
CA ALA A 170 19.54 20.55 -7.25
C ALA A 170 18.06 20.59 -7.70
N ALA A 171 17.47 21.79 -7.78
CA ALA A 171 16.08 21.94 -8.25
C ALA A 171 15.88 21.49 -9.71
N LYS A 172 16.89 21.71 -10.58
CA LYS A 172 16.84 21.21 -11.97
C LYS A 172 16.96 19.69 -12.00
N MET A 173 17.83 19.12 -11.18
CA MET A 173 18.05 17.68 -11.12
C MET A 173 16.82 16.95 -10.58
N GLU A 174 16.15 17.48 -9.55
CA GLU A 174 14.88 16.96 -9.04
C GLU A 174 13.85 16.84 -10.17
N ARG A 175 13.63 17.91 -10.92
CA ARG A 175 12.72 17.90 -12.08
C ARG A 175 13.20 16.96 -13.19
N ALA A 176 14.51 16.90 -13.46
CA ALA A 176 15.09 16.01 -14.47
C ALA A 176 14.87 14.54 -14.13
N LEU A 177 15.03 14.19 -12.86
CA LEU A 177 14.76 12.84 -12.33
C LEU A 177 13.31 12.45 -12.49
N ILE A 178 12.37 13.33 -12.13
CA ILE A 178 10.92 13.07 -12.32
C ILE A 178 10.62 12.72 -13.78
N ASN A 179 11.04 13.56 -14.71
CA ASN A 179 10.78 13.35 -16.15
C ASN A 179 11.48 12.08 -16.68
N TYR A 180 12.70 11.83 -16.22
CA TYR A 180 13.45 10.64 -16.63
C TYR A 180 12.77 9.34 -16.15
N MET A 181 12.33 9.31 -14.89
CA MET A 181 11.63 8.16 -14.30
C MET A 181 10.31 7.87 -15.02
N LEU A 182 9.51 8.91 -15.29
CA LEU A 182 8.25 8.75 -16.04
C LEU A 182 8.48 8.21 -17.45
N ASP A 183 9.42 8.79 -18.20
CA ASP A 183 9.80 8.31 -19.54
C ASP A 183 10.36 6.87 -19.51
N PHE A 184 11.06 6.49 -18.44
CA PHE A 184 11.59 5.15 -18.26
C PHE A 184 10.47 4.14 -18.03
N ASN A 185 9.52 4.46 -17.17
CA ASN A 185 8.36 3.61 -16.89
C ASN A 185 7.46 3.44 -18.13
N ALA A 186 7.22 4.54 -18.87
CA ALA A 186 6.43 4.49 -20.09
C ALA A 186 7.02 3.52 -21.13
N LYS A 187 8.36 3.44 -21.27
CA LYS A 187 9.04 2.46 -22.13
C LYS A 187 8.88 1.01 -21.65
N ARG A 188 8.53 0.81 -20.40
CA ARG A 188 8.26 -0.50 -19.78
C ARG A 188 6.77 -0.87 -19.81
N GLY A 189 5.93 -0.04 -20.47
CA GLY A 189 4.52 -0.29 -20.66
C GLY A 189 3.61 0.30 -19.57
N PHE A 190 4.15 1.11 -18.65
CA PHE A 190 3.32 1.82 -17.69
C PHE A 190 2.68 3.04 -18.34
N GLU A 191 1.36 3.17 -18.21
CA GLU A 191 0.61 4.35 -18.63
C GLU A 191 0.79 5.46 -17.59
N GLU A 192 1.17 6.66 -18.05
CA GLU A 192 1.32 7.82 -17.18
C GLU A 192 -0.04 8.46 -16.87
N TRP A 193 -0.30 8.65 -15.58
CA TRP A 193 -1.50 9.29 -15.06
C TRP A 193 -1.14 10.58 -14.29
N TYR A 194 -1.95 11.62 -14.50
CA TYR A 194 -1.95 12.81 -13.64
C TYR A 194 -3.15 12.74 -12.71
N VAL A 195 -2.91 12.67 -11.41
CA VAL A 195 -3.91 12.36 -10.38
C VAL A 195 -4.02 13.49 -9.34
N PRO A 196 -5.13 13.58 -8.59
CA PRO A 196 -5.24 14.50 -7.45
C PRO A 196 -4.21 14.19 -6.36
N PHE A 197 -3.70 15.25 -5.69
CA PHE A 197 -2.76 15.13 -4.55
C PHE A 197 -3.48 15.14 -3.20
N MET A 198 -4.80 15.10 -3.22
CA MET A 198 -5.68 14.93 -2.06
C MET A 198 -6.63 13.77 -2.32
N ALA A 199 -6.95 13.03 -1.27
CA ALA A 199 -7.86 11.89 -1.31
C ALA A 199 -8.82 11.92 -0.13
N ASN A 200 -10.03 11.37 -0.31
CA ASN A 200 -11.02 11.23 0.74
C ASN A 200 -10.79 9.98 1.61
N THR A 201 -11.52 9.88 2.71
CA THR A 201 -11.46 8.75 3.66
C THR A 201 -11.63 7.40 2.96
N ASN A 202 -12.61 7.27 2.05
CA ASN A 202 -12.88 6.01 1.36
C ASN A 202 -11.69 5.55 0.49
N THR A 203 -11.05 6.47 -0.20
CA THR A 203 -9.85 6.22 -1.01
C THR A 203 -8.68 5.73 -0.14
N LEU A 204 -8.44 6.38 1.01
CA LEU A 204 -7.40 5.98 1.96
C LEU A 204 -7.69 4.64 2.66
N GLN A 205 -8.97 4.31 2.89
CA GLN A 205 -9.37 2.99 3.38
C GLN A 205 -9.15 1.90 2.33
N GLY A 206 -9.37 2.21 1.06
CA GLY A 206 -9.20 1.28 -0.06
C GLY A 206 -7.79 0.68 -0.13
N THR A 207 -6.76 1.47 0.10
CA THR A 207 -5.36 1.01 0.11
C THR A 207 -4.81 0.66 1.49
N GLY A 208 -5.56 0.95 2.57
CA GLY A 208 -5.21 0.50 3.92
C GLY A 208 -4.48 1.50 4.79
N GLN A 209 -4.35 2.77 4.37
CA GLN A 209 -3.81 3.83 5.21
C GLN A 209 -4.74 4.13 6.38
N LEU A 210 -6.04 4.18 6.13
CA LEU A 210 -7.05 4.31 7.19
C LEU A 210 -7.69 2.95 7.53
N PRO A 211 -8.10 2.77 8.80
CA PRO A 211 -7.99 3.71 9.93
C PRO A 211 -6.62 3.74 10.62
N LYS A 212 -5.74 2.78 10.36
CA LYS A 212 -4.54 2.46 11.18
C LYS A 212 -3.51 3.59 11.26
N PHE A 213 -3.30 4.33 10.18
CA PHE A 213 -2.20 5.31 10.05
C PHE A 213 -2.70 6.76 9.99
N GLU A 214 -3.85 7.07 10.59
CA GLU A 214 -4.41 8.42 10.59
C GLU A 214 -3.44 9.46 11.18
N ASP A 215 -2.67 9.07 12.20
CA ASP A 215 -1.68 9.95 12.83
C ASP A 215 -0.51 10.34 11.90
N ASP A 216 -0.25 9.55 10.86
CA ASP A 216 0.79 9.84 9.86
C ASP A 216 0.30 10.70 8.70
N LEU A 217 -1.01 10.96 8.61
CA LEU A 217 -1.63 11.70 7.51
C LEU A 217 -1.86 13.17 7.84
N PHE A 218 -1.69 14.05 6.86
CA PHE A 218 -2.13 15.43 6.94
C PHE A 218 -3.60 15.53 6.49
N LYS A 219 -4.50 15.76 7.43
CA LYS A 219 -5.91 15.97 7.19
C LYS A 219 -6.21 17.45 6.97
N ILE A 220 -7.09 17.76 6.02
CA ILE A 220 -7.62 19.11 5.81
C ILE A 220 -8.73 19.35 6.84
N GLU A 221 -8.65 20.47 7.54
CA GLU A 221 -9.65 20.87 8.54
C GLU A 221 -11.01 21.12 7.86
N ASP A 222 -12.08 20.66 8.47
CA ASP A 222 -13.48 20.81 8.01
C ASP A 222 -13.83 20.14 6.67
N GLU A 223 -12.92 19.30 6.11
CA GLU A 223 -13.14 18.59 4.86
C GLU A 223 -12.86 17.08 5.03
N ASP A 224 -13.54 16.24 4.25
CA ASP A 224 -13.18 14.82 4.11
C ASP A 224 -12.06 14.65 3.08
N LEU A 225 -10.94 15.35 3.31
CA LEU A 225 -9.76 15.31 2.45
C LEU A 225 -8.48 15.22 3.26
N TYR A 226 -7.51 14.52 2.68
CA TYR A 226 -6.16 14.35 3.21
C TYR A 226 -5.14 14.58 2.09
N LEU A 227 -3.98 15.13 2.40
CA LEU A 227 -2.84 15.10 1.48
C LEU A 227 -2.35 13.65 1.34
N ILE A 228 -2.11 13.21 0.12
CA ILE A 228 -1.73 11.82 -0.14
C ILE A 228 -0.32 11.49 0.38
N PRO A 229 -0.10 10.33 1.03
CA PRO A 229 1.23 9.89 1.44
C PRO A 229 2.02 9.21 0.30
N THR A 230 1.35 8.87 -0.81
CA THR A 230 1.87 8.16 -1.98
C THR A 230 0.83 8.19 -3.11
N ALA A 231 1.26 8.17 -4.36
CA ALA A 231 0.37 8.02 -5.51
C ALA A 231 -0.34 6.66 -5.54
N GLU A 232 0.18 5.65 -4.87
CA GLU A 232 -0.49 4.34 -4.69
C GLU A 232 -1.96 4.50 -4.29
N VAL A 233 -2.24 5.42 -3.36
CA VAL A 233 -3.59 5.67 -2.82
C VAL A 233 -4.57 6.03 -3.94
N VAL A 234 -4.21 6.97 -4.77
CA VAL A 234 -5.09 7.47 -5.81
C VAL A 234 -5.09 6.59 -7.05
N LEU A 235 -3.95 6.07 -7.50
CA LEU A 235 -3.85 5.18 -8.66
C LEU A 235 -4.64 3.88 -8.46
N THR A 236 -4.48 3.21 -7.32
CA THR A 236 -5.22 1.98 -7.02
C THR A 236 -6.73 2.23 -6.98
N ASN A 237 -7.16 3.36 -6.43
CA ASN A 237 -8.58 3.68 -6.28
C ASN A 237 -9.24 4.32 -7.50
N LEU A 238 -8.52 4.50 -8.63
CA LEU A 238 -9.16 4.86 -9.91
C LEU A 238 -10.27 3.87 -10.29
N TYR A 239 -10.10 2.61 -9.90
CA TYR A 239 -11.04 1.51 -10.19
C TYR A 239 -11.82 1.03 -8.95
N ASN A 240 -11.96 1.89 -7.94
CA ASN A 240 -12.71 1.59 -6.71
C ASN A 240 -14.18 1.27 -7.04
N ASP A 241 -14.67 0.13 -6.50
CA ASP A 241 -16.01 -0.45 -6.71
C ASP A 241 -16.38 -0.74 -8.17
N GLU A 242 -15.36 -1.09 -8.99
CA GLU A 242 -15.53 -1.42 -10.40
C GLU A 242 -15.32 -2.91 -10.69
N ILE A 243 -15.86 -3.35 -11.85
CA ILE A 243 -15.65 -4.68 -12.43
C ILE A 243 -14.97 -4.47 -13.77
N ILE A 244 -13.66 -4.72 -13.80
CA ILE A 244 -12.79 -4.52 -14.95
C ILE A 244 -13.00 -5.67 -15.95
N PRO A 245 -13.06 -5.41 -17.27
CA PRO A 245 -12.97 -6.46 -18.28
C PRO A 245 -11.64 -7.22 -18.16
N SER A 246 -11.68 -8.56 -18.24
CA SER A 246 -10.46 -9.37 -18.05
C SER A 246 -9.38 -9.08 -19.10
N GLU A 247 -9.77 -8.66 -20.30
CA GLU A 247 -8.88 -8.30 -21.41
C GLU A 247 -8.09 -7.01 -21.18
N GLU A 248 -8.49 -6.18 -20.22
CA GLU A 248 -7.78 -4.95 -19.84
C GLU A 248 -6.66 -5.22 -18.82
N LEU A 249 -6.59 -6.42 -18.25
CA LEU A 249 -5.57 -6.79 -17.27
C LEU A 249 -4.36 -7.47 -17.93
N PRO A 250 -3.11 -7.17 -17.49
CA PRO A 250 -2.77 -6.29 -16.37
C PRO A 250 -2.83 -4.81 -16.74
N MET A 251 -3.33 -3.97 -15.83
CA MET A 251 -3.22 -2.52 -15.93
C MET A 251 -1.93 -2.08 -15.25
N LEU A 252 -1.06 -1.40 -15.97
CA LEU A 252 0.22 -0.87 -15.47
C LEU A 252 0.15 0.65 -15.50
N MET A 253 0.24 1.29 -14.34
CA MET A 253 0.07 2.73 -14.18
C MET A 253 1.27 3.34 -13.49
N THR A 254 1.65 4.55 -13.88
CA THR A 254 2.68 5.35 -13.20
C THR A 254 2.24 6.79 -13.03
N SER A 255 2.66 7.41 -11.96
CA SER A 255 2.41 8.83 -11.71
C SER A 255 3.53 9.45 -10.89
N TYR A 256 3.86 10.70 -11.19
CA TYR A 256 4.59 11.56 -10.29
C TYR A 256 3.61 12.29 -9.35
N THR A 257 3.91 12.27 -8.05
CA THR A 257 3.21 13.13 -7.09
C THR A 257 4.14 13.62 -5.98
N PRO A 258 3.90 14.82 -5.43
CA PRO A 258 4.36 15.11 -4.08
C PRO A 258 3.65 14.15 -3.12
N CYS A 259 4.36 13.74 -2.07
CA CYS A 259 3.89 12.84 -1.02
C CYS A 259 4.07 13.53 0.33
N PHE A 260 3.10 13.33 1.23
CA PHE A 260 3.04 14.03 2.50
C PHE A 260 2.90 13.05 3.67
N ARG A 261 3.86 13.06 4.62
CA ARG A 261 3.85 12.19 5.79
C ARG A 261 4.18 12.98 7.06
N LYS A 262 3.41 12.81 8.13
CA LYS A 262 3.73 13.43 9.43
C LYS A 262 4.92 12.78 10.11
N GLU A 263 5.31 11.56 9.71
CA GLU A 263 6.44 10.83 10.28
C GLU A 263 6.33 10.68 11.81
N ALA A 264 5.13 10.40 12.33
CA ALA A 264 4.80 10.40 13.75
C ALA A 264 5.65 9.42 14.56
N GLY A 265 6.02 8.26 13.98
CA GLY A 265 6.84 7.23 14.64
C GLY A 265 8.36 7.39 14.49
N SER A 266 8.86 8.47 13.83
CA SER A 266 10.25 8.58 13.42
C SER A 266 11.09 9.59 14.22
N ALA A 267 10.72 9.86 15.47
CA ALA A 267 11.44 10.82 16.32
C ALA A 267 12.93 10.44 16.45
N GLY A 268 13.83 11.39 16.14
CA GLY A 268 15.29 11.21 16.27
C GLY A 268 15.98 10.47 15.13
N ARG A 269 15.25 9.88 14.18
CA ARG A 269 15.83 9.18 13.02
C ARG A 269 15.96 10.11 11.81
N ASP A 270 17.12 10.06 11.10
CA ASP A 270 17.38 10.81 9.87
C ASP A 270 16.91 12.28 9.94
N THR A 271 17.35 13.00 10.97
CA THR A 271 16.91 14.38 11.24
C THR A 271 17.58 15.43 10.36
N ARG A 272 18.68 15.08 9.66
CA ARG A 272 19.39 15.91 8.69
C ARG A 272 19.19 15.39 7.26
N GLY A 273 19.31 16.31 6.30
CA GLY A 273 19.29 15.99 4.89
C GLY A 273 17.91 15.68 4.33
N LEU A 274 17.88 14.95 3.19
CA LEU A 274 16.68 14.69 2.39
C LEU A 274 16.09 13.28 2.59
N ILE A 275 16.68 12.44 3.43
CA ILE A 275 16.29 11.01 3.56
C ILE A 275 14.87 10.87 4.12
N ARG A 276 14.50 11.73 5.08
CA ARG A 276 13.20 11.65 5.76
C ARG A 276 12.56 13.03 5.90
N GLN A 277 11.61 13.30 5.03
CA GLN A 277 10.94 14.60 4.90
C GLN A 277 9.43 14.48 5.08
N HIS A 278 8.78 15.56 5.55
CA HIS A 278 7.31 15.66 5.61
C HIS A 278 6.67 15.80 4.23
N GLN A 279 7.40 16.37 3.28
CA GLN A 279 7.04 16.48 1.87
C GLN A 279 8.21 16.00 1.02
N PHE A 280 7.96 15.09 0.09
CA PHE A 280 8.96 14.58 -0.86
C PHE A 280 8.28 14.21 -2.17
N ASP A 281 9.07 14.14 -3.23
CA ASP A 281 8.61 13.78 -4.56
C ASP A 281 8.86 12.30 -4.83
N LYS A 282 7.88 11.64 -5.46
CA LYS A 282 7.95 10.22 -5.79
C LYS A 282 7.31 9.93 -7.14
N VAL A 283 7.98 9.12 -7.94
CA VAL A 283 7.36 8.47 -9.09
C VAL A 283 6.95 7.07 -8.65
N GLU A 284 5.68 6.75 -8.76
CA GLU A 284 5.09 5.50 -8.32
C GLU A 284 4.66 4.66 -9.49
N MET A 285 4.80 3.35 -9.35
CA MET A 285 4.22 2.33 -10.22
C MET A 285 3.11 1.61 -9.46
N VAL A 286 1.97 1.41 -10.10
CA VAL A 286 0.86 0.59 -9.58
C VAL A 286 0.43 -0.37 -10.67
N ALA A 287 0.15 -1.61 -10.29
CA ALA A 287 -0.44 -2.58 -11.19
C ALA A 287 -1.72 -3.18 -10.60
N ILE A 288 -2.72 -3.40 -11.46
CA ILE A 288 -3.91 -4.18 -11.16
C ILE A 288 -3.88 -5.40 -12.08
N THR A 289 -3.94 -6.61 -11.50
CA THR A 289 -3.70 -7.86 -12.24
C THR A 289 -4.73 -8.92 -11.90
N THR A 290 -4.81 -9.97 -12.71
CA THR A 290 -5.39 -11.24 -12.24
C THR A 290 -4.42 -11.90 -11.23
N PRO A 291 -4.89 -12.84 -10.40
CA PRO A 291 -4.02 -13.61 -9.51
C PRO A 291 -2.87 -14.32 -10.24
N GLU A 292 -3.12 -14.82 -11.46
CA GLU A 292 -2.15 -15.56 -12.26
C GLU A 292 -1.04 -14.69 -12.84
N GLN A 293 -1.34 -13.41 -13.12
CA GLN A 293 -0.38 -12.43 -13.65
C GLN A 293 0.51 -11.82 -12.56
N SER A 294 0.04 -11.84 -11.32
CA SER A 294 0.54 -11.03 -10.22
C SER A 294 2.02 -11.25 -9.91
N GLU A 295 2.50 -12.51 -9.90
CA GLU A 295 3.91 -12.82 -9.61
C GLU A 295 4.85 -12.27 -10.69
N LYS A 296 4.49 -12.51 -11.96
CA LYS A 296 5.30 -12.01 -13.08
C LYS A 296 5.36 -10.49 -13.12
N VAL A 297 4.23 -9.82 -12.87
CA VAL A 297 4.19 -8.35 -12.83
C VAL A 297 5.00 -7.81 -11.64
N PHE A 298 5.00 -8.50 -10.50
CA PHE A 298 5.85 -8.16 -9.36
C PHE A 298 7.33 -8.17 -9.71
N GLU A 299 7.82 -9.25 -10.34
CA GLU A 299 9.20 -9.38 -10.82
C GLU A 299 9.55 -8.27 -11.83
N ASP A 300 8.64 -7.96 -12.76
CA ASP A 300 8.83 -6.91 -13.77
C ASP A 300 8.92 -5.51 -13.13
N MET A 301 8.15 -5.23 -12.09
CA MET A 301 8.22 -3.97 -11.34
C MET A 301 9.55 -3.85 -10.57
N VAL A 302 9.99 -4.92 -9.91
CA VAL A 302 11.31 -4.96 -9.24
C VAL A 302 12.43 -4.74 -10.24
N SER A 303 12.37 -5.41 -11.40
CA SER A 303 13.37 -5.23 -12.47
C SER A 303 13.33 -3.81 -13.03
N CYS A 304 12.16 -3.21 -13.21
CA CYS A 304 12.01 -1.84 -13.71
C CYS A 304 12.76 -0.84 -12.81
N ALA A 305 12.54 -0.89 -11.50
CA ALA A 305 13.19 0.01 -10.55
C ALA A 305 14.69 -0.27 -10.42
N SER A 306 15.13 -1.54 -10.45
CA SER A 306 16.54 -1.94 -10.43
C SER A 306 17.29 -1.49 -11.68
N ASP A 307 16.68 -1.67 -12.87
CA ASP A 307 17.28 -1.22 -14.13
C ASP A 307 17.36 0.31 -14.23
N LEU A 308 16.44 1.02 -13.60
CA LEU A 308 16.51 2.49 -13.49
C LEU A 308 17.72 2.92 -12.66
N LEU A 309 17.98 2.29 -11.52
CA LEU A 309 19.20 2.53 -10.72
C LEU A 309 20.48 2.19 -11.50
N THR A 310 20.47 1.05 -12.20
CA THR A 310 21.59 0.64 -13.08
C THR A 310 21.84 1.67 -14.17
N SER A 311 20.78 2.21 -14.80
CA SER A 311 20.91 3.23 -15.85
C SER A 311 21.48 4.56 -15.35
N LEU A 312 21.28 4.85 -14.05
CA LEU A 312 21.87 5.98 -13.35
C LEU A 312 23.32 5.70 -12.86
N GLY A 313 23.84 4.48 -13.06
CA GLY A 313 25.19 4.09 -12.60
C GLY A 313 25.29 3.96 -11.07
N LEU A 314 24.20 3.67 -10.39
CA LEU A 314 24.15 3.60 -8.93
C LEU A 314 24.19 2.14 -8.44
N SER A 315 25.20 1.82 -7.61
CA SER A 315 25.29 0.52 -6.93
C SER A 315 24.14 0.35 -5.96
N HIS A 316 23.45 -0.80 -6.00
CA HIS A 316 22.29 -1.06 -5.18
C HIS A 316 22.12 -2.54 -4.83
N GLN A 317 21.29 -2.82 -3.85
CA GLN A 317 20.91 -4.16 -3.41
C GLN A 317 19.41 -4.40 -3.58
N LYS A 318 19.04 -5.65 -3.90
CA LYS A 318 17.68 -6.16 -3.79
C LYS A 318 17.56 -6.87 -2.44
N VAL A 319 16.60 -6.48 -1.63
CA VAL A 319 16.43 -6.97 -0.27
C VAL A 319 15.02 -7.50 -0.08
N GLN A 320 14.89 -8.78 0.23
CA GLN A 320 13.61 -9.38 0.61
C GLN A 320 13.29 -9.02 2.06
N LEU A 321 12.18 -8.34 2.28
CA LEU A 321 11.77 -8.02 3.65
C LEU A 321 11.30 -9.28 4.39
N CYS A 322 11.65 -9.35 5.65
CA CYS A 322 11.15 -10.37 6.57
C CYS A 322 9.74 -10.02 7.10
N THR A 323 9.09 -10.97 7.74
CA THR A 323 7.69 -10.80 8.19
C THR A 323 7.49 -9.65 9.18
N GLY A 324 8.49 -9.32 10.01
CA GLY A 324 8.42 -8.23 10.99
C GLY A 324 8.60 -6.84 10.39
N ASP A 325 9.20 -6.76 9.19
CA ASP A 325 9.42 -5.49 8.47
C ASP A 325 8.42 -5.26 7.31
N LEU A 326 7.64 -6.28 6.95
CA LEU A 326 6.61 -6.14 5.91
C LEU A 326 5.60 -5.03 6.23
N GLY A 327 5.36 -4.17 5.26
CA GLY A 327 4.28 -3.17 5.31
C GLY A 327 2.90 -3.79 5.59
N PHE A 328 1.99 -2.99 6.15
CA PHE A 328 0.66 -3.42 6.60
C PHE A 328 -0.15 -4.16 5.53
N SER A 329 -0.18 -3.62 4.31
CA SER A 329 -0.95 -4.18 3.18
C SER A 329 -0.22 -5.26 2.39
N ALA A 330 1.10 -5.39 2.55
CA ALA A 330 1.94 -6.27 1.74
C ALA A 330 1.84 -7.75 2.16
N ALA A 331 1.77 -8.63 1.18
CA ALA A 331 1.99 -10.07 1.33
C ALA A 331 3.46 -10.44 1.12
N THR A 332 4.14 -9.77 0.20
CA THR A 332 5.59 -9.84 -0.01
C THR A 332 6.10 -8.48 -0.46
N THR A 333 7.36 -8.16 -0.13
CA THR A 333 8.01 -6.90 -0.51
C THR A 333 9.47 -7.15 -0.82
N ILE A 334 9.94 -6.54 -1.91
CA ILE A 334 11.37 -6.41 -2.22
C ILE A 334 11.70 -4.93 -2.20
N ASP A 335 12.66 -4.56 -1.35
CA ASP A 335 13.24 -3.22 -1.30
C ASP A 335 14.47 -3.14 -2.20
N LEU A 336 14.69 -1.97 -2.77
CA LEU A 336 15.96 -1.60 -3.37
C LEU A 336 16.67 -0.62 -2.45
N GLU A 337 17.91 -0.92 -2.13
CA GLU A 337 18.76 -0.08 -1.29
C GLU A 337 19.95 0.42 -2.13
N VAL A 338 20.14 1.73 -2.20
CA VAL A 338 21.23 2.38 -2.94
C VAL A 338 22.42 2.66 -2.02
N TRP A 339 23.64 2.49 -2.54
CA TRP A 339 24.84 2.84 -1.83
C TRP A 339 25.00 4.36 -1.66
N LEU A 340 25.24 4.80 -0.43
CA LEU A 340 25.54 6.20 -0.10
C LEU A 340 26.97 6.29 0.48
N PRO A 341 27.94 6.81 -0.28
CA PRO A 341 29.33 6.88 0.13
C PRO A 341 29.58 7.71 1.38
N GLY A 342 28.87 8.84 1.53
CA GLY A 342 29.01 9.72 2.69
C GLY A 342 28.57 9.05 3.99
N GLN A 343 27.62 8.13 3.93
CA GLN A 343 27.13 7.35 5.07
C GLN A 343 27.80 5.96 5.20
N ASN A 344 28.55 5.55 4.17
CA ASN A 344 29.18 4.23 4.06
C ASN A 344 28.20 3.08 4.28
N LYS A 345 26.98 3.18 3.73
CA LYS A 345 25.93 2.16 3.83
C LYS A 345 24.94 2.20 2.68
N TYR A 346 24.22 1.10 2.51
CA TYR A 346 23.04 1.04 1.66
C TYR A 346 21.82 1.64 2.36
N ARG A 347 20.98 2.33 1.60
CA ARG A 347 19.76 2.98 2.10
C ARG A 347 18.60 2.70 1.15
N GLU A 348 17.46 2.37 1.72
CA GLU A 348 16.22 2.15 0.98
C GLU A 348 15.91 3.35 0.06
N ILE A 349 15.66 3.09 -1.22
CA ILE A 349 15.29 4.08 -2.24
C ILE A 349 13.99 3.72 -2.95
N SER A 350 13.62 2.46 -2.93
CA SER A 350 12.36 1.93 -3.48
C SER A 350 11.90 0.75 -2.67
N SER A 351 10.59 0.58 -2.57
CA SER A 351 9.94 -0.56 -1.95
C SER A 351 8.83 -1.03 -2.88
N ILE A 352 8.89 -2.29 -3.35
CA ILE A 352 7.93 -2.87 -4.27
C ILE A 352 7.17 -3.99 -3.56
N SER A 353 5.85 -3.89 -3.52
CA SER A 353 4.97 -4.79 -2.77
C SER A 353 3.90 -5.43 -3.64
N ASN A 354 3.66 -6.72 -3.42
CA ASN A 354 2.47 -7.41 -3.85
C ASN A 354 1.50 -7.50 -2.67
N THR A 355 0.33 -6.90 -2.79
CA THR A 355 -0.71 -6.90 -1.75
C THR A 355 -1.77 -7.97 -1.95
N LYS A 356 -1.68 -8.70 -3.06
CA LYS A 356 -2.70 -9.67 -3.50
C LYS A 356 -4.11 -9.08 -3.47
N GLU A 357 -5.08 -9.74 -2.89
CA GLU A 357 -6.47 -9.29 -2.82
C GLU A 357 -6.73 -8.27 -1.68
N PHE A 358 -5.74 -7.93 -0.87
CA PHE A 358 -5.96 -7.16 0.36
C PHE A 358 -6.59 -5.79 0.10
N GLN A 359 -6.03 -5.04 -0.85
CA GLN A 359 -6.55 -3.73 -1.24
C GLN A 359 -7.79 -3.87 -2.11
N SER A 360 -7.80 -4.78 -3.06
CA SER A 360 -8.97 -5.03 -3.92
C SER A 360 -10.21 -5.42 -3.12
N ARG A 361 -10.04 -6.14 -2.00
CA ARG A 361 -11.16 -6.47 -1.10
C ARG A 361 -11.68 -5.23 -0.36
N ARG A 362 -10.81 -4.28 -0.01
CA ARG A 362 -11.19 -2.99 0.61
C ARG A 362 -11.87 -2.07 -0.40
N ALA A 363 -11.24 -1.88 -1.55
CA ALA A 363 -11.68 -1.00 -2.63
C ALA A 363 -12.71 -1.65 -3.57
N LYS A 364 -13.06 -2.95 -3.36
CA LYS A 364 -14.00 -3.72 -4.18
C LYS A 364 -13.63 -3.74 -5.67
N ILE A 365 -12.34 -3.84 -5.99
CA ILE A 365 -11.85 -3.94 -7.37
C ILE A 365 -11.93 -5.41 -7.80
N ARG A 366 -12.68 -5.66 -8.85
CA ARG A 366 -12.98 -7.01 -9.36
C ARG A 366 -12.76 -7.06 -10.86
N TYR A 367 -12.58 -8.25 -11.39
CA TYR A 367 -12.62 -8.46 -12.82
C TYR A 367 -13.61 -9.57 -13.19
N LYS A 368 -14.01 -9.59 -14.47
CA LYS A 368 -14.95 -10.56 -14.98
C LYS A 368 -14.22 -11.79 -15.47
N ASP A 369 -14.47 -12.95 -14.86
CA ASP A 369 -14.03 -14.25 -15.35
C ASP A 369 -15.27 -15.13 -15.65
N GLY A 370 -15.64 -15.20 -16.89
CA GLY A 370 -16.87 -15.86 -17.35
C GLY A 370 -18.11 -15.26 -16.67
N LYS A 371 -18.76 -16.03 -15.81
CA LYS A 371 -19.94 -15.57 -15.02
C LYS A 371 -19.60 -15.09 -13.62
N LYS A 372 -18.34 -15.14 -13.20
CA LYS A 372 -17.90 -14.78 -11.85
C LYS A 372 -17.25 -13.42 -11.83
N ASN A 373 -17.40 -12.71 -10.73
CA ASN A 373 -16.60 -11.55 -10.39
C ASN A 373 -15.54 -11.99 -9.39
N ILE A 374 -14.28 -11.85 -9.76
CA ILE A 374 -13.12 -12.25 -8.97
C ILE A 374 -12.39 -10.98 -8.52
N LEU A 375 -11.86 -10.97 -7.30
CA LEU A 375 -11.01 -9.88 -6.82
C LEU A 375 -9.70 -9.87 -7.62
N THR A 376 -9.26 -8.68 -7.99
CA THR A 376 -7.93 -8.49 -8.60
C THR A 376 -6.83 -8.57 -7.54
N HIS A 377 -5.59 -8.75 -7.97
CA HIS A 377 -4.43 -8.42 -7.16
C HIS A 377 -3.99 -6.99 -7.45
N THR A 378 -3.44 -6.30 -6.43
CA THR A 378 -2.83 -4.99 -6.59
C THR A 378 -1.37 -5.05 -6.17
N LEU A 379 -0.55 -4.33 -6.92
CA LEU A 379 0.87 -4.19 -6.68
C LEU A 379 1.23 -2.71 -6.71
N ASN A 380 2.18 -2.31 -5.90
CA ASN A 380 2.70 -0.95 -5.91
C ASN A 380 4.21 -0.95 -5.68
N GLY A 381 4.87 0.09 -6.13
CA GLY A 381 6.29 0.29 -5.87
C GLY A 381 6.81 1.61 -6.39
N SER A 382 7.77 2.17 -5.68
CA SER A 382 8.40 3.40 -6.11
C SER A 382 9.33 3.15 -7.30
N SER A 383 9.17 3.94 -8.34
CA SER A 383 10.12 4.03 -9.44
C SER A 383 10.93 5.32 -9.37
N LEU A 384 11.43 5.65 -8.41
CA LEU A 384 12.10 5.71 -7.15
C LEU A 384 11.55 6.88 -6.28
N ALA A 385 12.00 7.02 -5.04
CA ALA A 385 11.89 8.26 -4.28
C ALA A 385 12.83 9.30 -4.88
N VAL A 386 12.29 10.38 -5.47
CA VAL A 386 13.08 11.35 -6.27
C VAL A 386 14.15 12.03 -5.43
N GLY A 387 13.80 12.54 -4.24
CA GLY A 387 14.75 13.17 -3.32
C GLY A 387 15.86 12.23 -2.84
N ARG A 388 15.56 10.94 -2.57
CA ARG A 388 16.61 9.95 -2.24
C ARG A 388 17.49 9.62 -3.43
N THR A 389 16.96 9.65 -4.65
CA THR A 389 17.76 9.49 -5.89
C THR A 389 18.67 10.69 -6.10
N LEU A 390 18.16 11.91 -5.83
CA LEU A 390 19.01 13.11 -5.82
C LEU A 390 20.16 12.98 -4.81
N VAL A 391 19.89 12.52 -3.59
CA VAL A 391 20.92 12.22 -2.57
C VAL A 391 21.95 11.24 -3.12
N ALA A 392 21.50 10.13 -3.68
CA ALA A 392 22.39 9.11 -4.22
C ALA A 392 23.29 9.68 -5.35
N ILE A 393 22.74 10.49 -6.25
CA ILE A 393 23.53 11.15 -7.29
C ILE A 393 24.52 12.14 -6.69
N MET A 394 24.09 12.99 -5.76
CA MET A 394 24.98 13.96 -5.12
C MET A 394 26.17 13.25 -4.45
N GLU A 395 25.93 12.17 -3.73
CA GLU A 395 26.99 11.46 -2.99
C GLU A 395 27.87 10.58 -3.90
N ASN A 396 27.30 9.89 -4.90
CA ASN A 396 28.08 8.99 -5.78
C ASN A 396 28.81 9.72 -6.91
N TYR A 397 28.37 10.91 -7.31
CA TYR A 397 28.93 11.69 -8.43
C TYR A 397 29.62 12.97 -7.98
N GLN A 398 29.97 13.08 -6.69
CA GLN A 398 30.69 14.21 -6.13
C GLN A 398 32.16 14.25 -6.60
N ASN A 399 32.67 15.44 -6.84
CA ASN A 399 34.07 15.69 -7.11
C ASN A 399 34.77 16.26 -5.85
N GLU A 400 36.11 16.22 -5.83
CA GLU A 400 36.89 16.71 -4.68
C GLU A 400 36.60 18.18 -4.33
N ASP A 401 36.31 19.00 -5.36
CA ASP A 401 35.97 20.42 -5.19
C ASP A 401 34.53 20.62 -4.64
N GLY A 402 33.75 19.56 -4.56
CA GLY A 402 32.33 19.54 -4.09
C GLY A 402 31.31 19.81 -5.20
N SER A 403 31.75 19.92 -6.46
CA SER A 403 30.83 19.91 -7.61
C SER A 403 30.25 18.52 -7.84
N ILE A 404 29.12 18.44 -8.54
CA ILE A 404 28.42 17.18 -8.84
C ILE A 404 28.44 16.96 -10.35
N THR A 405 28.98 15.84 -10.77
CA THR A 405 28.91 15.39 -12.16
C THR A 405 27.50 14.89 -12.47
N ILE A 406 26.91 15.34 -13.57
CA ILE A 406 25.58 14.91 -13.98
C ILE A 406 25.66 13.58 -14.73
N PRO A 407 24.93 12.53 -14.32
CA PRO A 407 24.83 11.30 -15.09
C PRO A 407 24.38 11.56 -16.54
N ASP A 408 25.00 10.89 -17.50
CA ASP A 408 24.77 11.16 -18.94
C ASP A 408 23.30 11.03 -19.34
N VAL A 409 22.58 10.06 -18.78
CA VAL A 409 21.18 9.83 -19.06
C VAL A 409 20.27 11.00 -18.66
N LEU A 410 20.71 11.83 -17.69
CA LEU A 410 19.95 12.99 -17.22
C LEU A 410 20.24 14.28 -17.99
N LYS A 411 21.35 14.35 -18.74
CA LYS A 411 21.80 15.60 -19.41
C LYS A 411 20.73 16.19 -20.32
N LYS A 412 19.94 15.36 -21.00
CA LYS A 412 18.87 15.83 -21.90
C LYS A 412 17.65 16.40 -21.17
N TYR A 413 17.53 16.15 -19.86
CA TYR A 413 16.43 16.64 -19.02
C TYR A 413 16.81 17.87 -18.19
N MET A 414 18.14 18.18 -18.12
CA MET A 414 18.69 19.34 -17.42
C MET A 414 18.55 20.63 -18.26
#